data_b7977adf0dddb3f340fdf282c3317d49
#
_entry.id   b7977adf0dddb3f340fdf282c3317d49
#
_cell.length_a   1.000
_cell.length_b   1.000
_cell.length_c   1.000
_cell.angle_alpha   90.00
_cell.angle_beta   90.00
_cell.angle_gamma   90.00
#
_symmetry.space_group_name_H-M   'P 1'
#
loop_
_entity.id
_entity.type
_entity.pdbx_description
1 polymer ?
#
loop_
_entity_poly.entity_id
_entity_poly.type
_entity_poly.pdbx_seq_one_letter_code
_entity_poly.pdbx_strand_id
1 'polypeptide(L)'
;MTGYELESDYGSMFDGTNKNCKESILELQFTNSTADGTFHKHVLHFWVAPGSMSGWDEIRVSDMMYNEFLKEGRIAEGNMYDARAYGSMMFDDPYYYEGGHILGYNYDDIYDENSATRYNYRKYMPSTWSDYAQNYVGTNMPLMRYANVLLMKAEVYNEQGHPEKAIPLINEVRSVHGKLPAMTGSDQAAVKAQIEHERLVEFTLENSRFYDLRRWGKLDEAMKADGRTGFSASTHSFLPIPLMEIQTNNEINE
;
A
#
# COMPACT_ATOMS: atom_id res chain seq x y z
N MET A 1 3.95 -21.54 -7.28
CA MET A 1 5.08 -21.54 -6.31
C MET A 1 4.65 -22.41 -5.13
N THR A 2 5.48 -23.32 -4.70
CA THR A 2 5.19 -24.14 -3.50
C THR A 2 5.81 -23.44 -2.29
N GLY A 3 5.04 -23.31 -1.20
CA GLY A 3 5.53 -22.76 0.06
C GLY A 3 5.17 -21.33 0.37
N TYR A 4 4.49 -20.59 -0.53
CA TYR A 4 3.96 -19.26 -0.29
C TYR A 4 2.42 -19.31 -0.20
N GLU A 5 1.86 -18.53 0.70
CA GLU A 5 0.42 -18.40 0.95
C GLU A 5 0.10 -16.94 1.21
N LEU A 6 -1.11 -16.47 0.86
CA LEU A 6 -1.57 -15.15 1.28
C LEU A 6 -1.78 -15.11 2.79
N GLU A 7 -1.38 -14.02 3.41
CA GLU A 7 -1.56 -13.81 4.85
C GLU A 7 -3.00 -13.36 5.15
N SER A 8 -3.68 -14.08 6.04
CA SER A 8 -5.10 -13.81 6.32
C SER A 8 -5.33 -12.50 7.09
N ASP A 9 -4.36 -12.08 7.89
CA ASP A 9 -4.32 -10.77 8.54
C ASP A 9 -3.41 -9.83 7.76
N TYR A 10 -4.00 -9.11 6.81
CA TYR A 10 -3.28 -8.18 5.95
C TYR A 10 -2.49 -7.13 6.74
N GLY A 11 -3.06 -6.59 7.84
CA GLY A 11 -2.42 -5.54 8.62
C GLY A 11 -1.15 -5.99 9.32
N SER A 12 -1.11 -7.25 9.76
CA SER A 12 0.02 -7.83 10.52
C SER A 12 1.34 -7.82 9.75
N MET A 13 1.30 -7.85 8.42
CA MET A 13 2.48 -7.79 7.57
C MET A 13 3.23 -6.45 7.67
N PHE A 14 2.57 -5.39 8.14
CA PHE A 14 3.06 -4.02 8.09
C PHE A 14 3.20 -3.35 9.47
N ASP A 15 2.75 -3.99 10.54
CA ASP A 15 2.77 -3.43 11.90
C ASP A 15 3.89 -3.96 12.80
N GLY A 16 4.73 -4.85 12.24
CA GLY A 16 5.88 -5.46 12.93
C GLY A 16 5.57 -6.77 13.66
N THR A 17 4.32 -7.23 13.69
CA THR A 17 3.94 -8.47 14.42
C THR A 17 4.21 -9.74 13.63
N ASN A 18 4.20 -9.69 12.28
CA ASN A 18 4.31 -10.87 11.43
C ASN A 18 5.38 -10.70 10.34
N LYS A 19 6.62 -10.50 10.77
CA LYS A 19 7.76 -10.38 9.86
C LYS A 19 8.10 -11.71 9.20
N ASN A 20 8.55 -11.66 7.94
CA ASN A 20 8.95 -12.83 7.17
C ASN A 20 7.87 -13.94 7.15
N CYS A 21 6.59 -13.52 7.06
CA CYS A 21 5.46 -14.43 6.98
C CYS A 21 5.49 -15.25 5.69
N LYS A 22 4.57 -16.21 5.54
CA LYS A 22 4.49 -17.08 4.35
C LYS A 22 4.20 -16.32 3.05
N GLU A 23 3.66 -15.12 3.13
CA GLU A 23 3.42 -14.28 1.96
C GLU A 23 4.67 -13.52 1.51
N SER A 24 5.59 -13.24 2.44
CA SER A 24 6.78 -12.45 2.15
C SER A 24 7.79 -13.23 1.31
N ILE A 25 8.16 -12.66 0.16
CA ILE A 25 9.22 -13.21 -0.71
C ILE A 25 10.53 -12.48 -0.46
N LEU A 26 10.46 -11.16 -0.26
CA LEU A 26 11.61 -10.31 0.03
C LEU A 26 11.18 -9.14 0.90
N GLU A 27 11.88 -8.96 2.02
CA GLU A 27 11.69 -7.83 2.95
C GLU A 27 13.01 -7.14 3.26
N LEU A 28 12.96 -5.83 3.41
CA LEU A 28 14.01 -5.09 4.14
C LEU A 28 13.88 -5.42 5.62
N GLN A 29 14.97 -5.92 6.18
CA GLN A 29 15.00 -6.39 7.57
C GLN A 29 15.36 -5.26 8.51
N PHE A 30 14.44 -4.95 9.42
CA PHE A 30 14.61 -3.97 10.48
C PHE A 30 14.45 -4.63 11.85
N THR A 31 15.06 -4.08 12.89
CA THR A 31 14.99 -4.62 14.25
C THR A 31 15.09 -3.53 15.30
N ASN A 32 14.34 -3.68 16.38
CA ASN A 32 14.49 -2.84 17.58
C ASN A 32 15.73 -3.20 18.40
N SER A 33 16.34 -4.36 18.15
CA SER A 33 17.59 -4.77 18.82
C SER A 33 18.77 -3.90 18.36
N THR A 34 19.63 -3.56 19.30
CA THR A 34 20.93 -2.89 19.07
C THR A 34 22.10 -3.76 19.52
N ALA A 35 21.86 -5.07 19.70
CA ALA A 35 22.82 -5.99 20.26
C ALA A 35 24.09 -6.16 19.41
N ASP A 36 24.00 -5.94 18.10
CA ASP A 36 25.13 -5.98 17.15
C ASP A 36 25.82 -4.63 16.97
N GLY A 37 25.39 -3.59 17.70
CA GLY A 37 25.93 -2.23 17.60
C GLY A 37 25.51 -1.50 16.32
N THR A 38 24.65 -2.06 15.50
CA THR A 38 24.17 -1.45 14.25
C THR A 38 22.81 -0.78 14.43
N PHE A 39 22.46 0.10 13.49
CA PHE A 39 21.20 0.82 13.48
C PHE A 39 20.34 0.37 12.29
N HIS A 40 19.40 -0.52 12.58
CA HIS A 40 18.49 -1.09 11.60
C HIS A 40 17.04 -0.72 11.91
N LYS A 41 16.73 0.58 11.91
CA LYS A 41 15.42 1.15 12.26
C LYS A 41 15.05 2.25 11.29
N HIS A 42 13.77 2.61 11.26
CA HIS A 42 13.27 3.72 10.44
C HIS A 42 12.21 4.54 11.19
N VAL A 43 11.76 5.64 10.58
CA VAL A 43 10.80 6.60 11.16
C VAL A 43 9.49 6.69 10.35
N LEU A 44 9.22 5.76 9.45
CA LEU A 44 8.08 5.83 8.54
C LEU A 44 6.74 5.98 9.27
N HIS A 45 6.61 5.40 10.46
CA HIS A 45 5.43 5.51 11.31
C HIS A 45 5.08 6.96 11.66
N PHE A 46 6.08 7.85 11.89
CA PHE A 46 5.83 9.28 12.11
C PHE A 46 5.48 10.02 10.82
N TRP A 47 6.04 9.61 9.68
CA TRP A 47 5.74 10.26 8.41
C TRP A 47 4.28 10.08 7.98
N VAL A 48 3.67 8.94 8.34
CA VAL A 48 2.29 8.61 7.96
C VAL A 48 1.25 9.04 9.01
N ALA A 49 1.64 9.17 10.27
CA ALA A 49 0.73 9.46 11.36
C ALA A 49 0.33 10.94 11.41
N PRO A 50 -0.91 11.26 11.85
CA PRO A 50 -1.37 12.64 12.02
C PRO A 50 -0.66 13.36 13.15
N GLY A 51 -0.65 14.70 13.09
CA GLY A 51 -0.03 15.55 14.12
C GLY A 51 -0.62 15.38 15.52
N SER A 52 -1.89 15.04 15.64
CA SER A 52 -2.56 14.72 16.91
C SER A 52 -1.94 13.51 17.63
N MET A 53 -1.33 12.60 16.90
CA MET A 53 -0.55 11.48 17.43
C MET A 53 0.95 11.79 17.53
N SER A 54 1.36 13.05 17.47
CA SER A 54 2.77 13.47 17.36
C SER A 54 3.46 12.99 16.07
N GLY A 55 2.70 12.64 15.06
CA GLY A 55 3.19 12.31 13.72
C GLY A 55 3.59 13.56 12.94
N TRP A 56 4.26 13.36 11.82
CA TRP A 56 4.73 14.47 10.97
C TRP A 56 3.76 14.78 9.83
N ASP A 57 2.80 13.89 9.56
CA ASP A 57 1.76 14.05 8.54
C ASP A 57 2.30 14.43 7.15
N GLU A 58 3.47 13.87 6.78
CA GLU A 58 4.16 14.16 5.53
C GLU A 58 3.71 13.26 4.37
N ILE A 59 3.32 12.02 4.68
CA ILE A 59 2.82 11.04 3.71
C ILE A 59 1.33 10.85 3.96
N ARG A 60 0.52 11.47 3.10
CA ARG A 60 -0.94 11.51 3.25
C ARG A 60 -1.65 10.59 2.27
N VAL A 61 -2.78 10.06 2.69
CA VAL A 61 -3.73 9.41 1.79
C VAL A 61 -4.34 10.49 0.89
N SER A 62 -4.35 10.29 -0.43
CA SER A 62 -5.09 11.16 -1.34
C SER A 62 -6.59 10.83 -1.34
N ASP A 63 -7.44 11.81 -1.68
CA ASP A 63 -8.88 11.62 -1.83
C ASP A 63 -9.19 10.50 -2.83
N MET A 64 -8.39 10.40 -3.88
CA MET A 64 -8.52 9.34 -4.89
C MET A 64 -8.30 7.97 -4.26
N MET A 65 -7.25 7.79 -3.46
CA MET A 65 -6.94 6.53 -2.79
C MET A 65 -8.01 6.17 -1.74
N TYR A 66 -8.45 7.14 -0.96
CA TYR A 66 -9.55 6.97 -0.01
C TYR A 66 -10.82 6.47 -0.71
N ASN A 67 -11.24 7.17 -1.77
CA ASN A 67 -12.43 6.80 -2.53
C ASN A 67 -12.30 5.44 -3.22
N GLU A 68 -11.10 5.06 -3.65
CA GLU A 68 -10.88 3.77 -4.31
C GLU A 68 -11.05 2.60 -3.34
N PHE A 69 -10.64 2.73 -2.07
CA PHE A 69 -10.91 1.73 -1.04
C PHE A 69 -12.40 1.57 -0.70
N LEU A 70 -13.18 2.64 -0.83
CA LEU A 70 -14.61 2.64 -0.50
C LEU A 70 -15.51 2.34 -1.72
N LYS A 71 -14.93 2.25 -2.90
CA LYS A 71 -15.64 2.18 -4.19
C LYS A 71 -16.64 1.03 -4.32
N GLU A 72 -16.33 -0.13 -3.77
CA GLU A 72 -17.22 -1.29 -3.82
C GLU A 72 -18.31 -1.27 -2.75
N GLY A 73 -18.29 -0.31 -1.85
CA GLY A 73 -19.24 -0.22 -0.74
C GLY A 73 -18.89 -1.16 0.41
N ARG A 74 -19.87 -1.30 1.34
CA ARG A 74 -19.74 -2.16 2.52
C ARG A 74 -20.22 -3.58 2.20
N ILE A 75 -19.34 -4.42 1.73
CA ILE A 75 -19.63 -5.80 1.32
C ILE A 75 -18.71 -6.84 1.96
N ALA A 76 -17.64 -6.41 2.62
CA ALA A 76 -16.75 -7.30 3.35
C ALA A 76 -17.40 -7.86 4.62
N GLU A 77 -16.79 -8.87 5.23
CA GLU A 77 -17.23 -9.47 6.47
C GLU A 77 -17.47 -8.40 7.57
N GLY A 78 -18.54 -8.55 8.33
CA GLY A 78 -18.89 -7.56 9.36
C GLY A 78 -19.48 -6.25 8.83
N ASN A 79 -19.99 -6.22 7.59
CA ASN A 79 -20.50 -5.02 6.93
C ASN A 79 -19.43 -3.91 6.80
N MET A 80 -18.20 -4.30 6.58
CA MET A 80 -17.07 -3.40 6.39
C MET A 80 -16.86 -3.07 4.91
N TYR A 81 -16.10 -2.04 4.61
CA TYR A 81 -15.48 -1.84 3.31
C TYR A 81 -14.42 -2.91 3.05
N ASP A 82 -13.70 -2.81 1.96
CA ASP A 82 -12.52 -3.64 1.70
C ASP A 82 -11.65 -3.72 2.97
N ALA A 83 -11.40 -4.93 3.48
CA ALA A 83 -10.68 -5.11 4.73
C ALA A 83 -9.25 -4.55 4.68
N ARG A 84 -8.66 -4.44 3.49
CA ARG A 84 -7.35 -3.80 3.28
C ARG A 84 -7.35 -2.31 3.65
N ALA A 85 -8.51 -1.64 3.55
CA ALA A 85 -8.64 -0.26 3.98
C ALA A 85 -8.28 -0.10 5.47
N TYR A 86 -8.79 -1.01 6.31
CA TYR A 86 -8.55 -0.99 7.76
C TYR A 86 -7.12 -1.38 8.14
N GLY A 87 -6.44 -2.16 7.32
CA GLY A 87 -5.00 -2.43 7.46
C GLY A 87 -4.11 -1.31 6.95
N SER A 88 -4.63 -0.45 6.06
CA SER A 88 -3.87 0.60 5.39
C SER A 88 -4.12 2.00 5.91
N MET A 89 -5.32 2.31 6.38
CA MET A 89 -5.75 3.68 6.74
C MET A 89 -6.50 3.70 8.09
N MET A 90 -6.47 4.85 8.71
CA MET A 90 -7.41 5.30 9.73
C MET A 90 -8.34 6.30 9.06
N PHE A 91 -9.65 6.17 9.22
CA PHE A 91 -10.64 7.03 8.57
C PHE A 91 -11.96 7.05 9.33
N ASP A 92 -12.87 7.94 8.97
CA ASP A 92 -14.19 8.11 9.58
C ASP A 92 -15.07 6.89 9.30
N ASP A 93 -15.10 5.94 10.25
CA ASP A 93 -15.80 4.67 10.14
C ASP A 93 -16.19 4.15 11.53
N PRO A 94 -17.41 3.58 11.69
CA PRO A 94 -17.85 3.01 12.97
C PRO A 94 -16.88 2.00 13.60
N TYR A 95 -16.07 1.31 12.80
CA TYR A 95 -15.02 0.42 13.29
C TYR A 95 -14.03 1.13 14.23
N TYR A 96 -13.78 2.41 13.99
CA TYR A 96 -12.81 3.20 14.75
C TYR A 96 -13.43 4.04 15.88
N TYR A 97 -14.77 4.09 16.02
CA TYR A 97 -15.40 4.91 17.07
C TYR A 97 -15.28 4.32 18.46
N GLU A 98 -15.09 3.00 18.54
CA GLU A 98 -14.95 2.27 19.81
C GLU A 98 -13.83 1.22 19.69
N GLY A 99 -13.44 0.61 20.81
CA GLY A 99 -12.51 -0.52 20.83
C GLY A 99 -11.02 -0.16 20.77
N GLY A 100 -10.67 1.13 20.65
CA GLY A 100 -9.27 1.55 20.67
C GLY A 100 -8.41 0.99 19.52
N HIS A 101 -9.00 0.81 18.33
CA HIS A 101 -8.35 0.18 17.17
C HIS A 101 -7.18 0.97 16.58
N ILE A 102 -6.95 2.20 17.05
CA ILE A 102 -5.81 3.04 16.64
C ILE A 102 -4.86 3.17 17.84
N LEU A 103 -4.10 2.13 18.11
CA LEU A 103 -3.10 2.09 19.19
C LEU A 103 -3.70 2.38 20.60
N GLY A 104 -4.95 1.98 20.83
CA GLY A 104 -5.68 2.25 22.06
C GLY A 104 -6.55 3.51 22.01
N TYR A 105 -6.50 4.29 20.94
CA TYR A 105 -7.35 5.46 20.71
C TYR A 105 -8.54 5.11 19.82
N ASN A 106 -9.62 5.88 19.96
CA ASN A 106 -10.74 5.90 19.04
C ASN A 106 -10.58 7.04 18.03
N TYR A 107 -11.42 7.06 17.00
CA TYR A 107 -11.34 8.06 15.94
C TYR A 107 -11.42 9.49 16.46
N ASP A 108 -12.39 9.78 17.33
CA ASP A 108 -12.62 11.13 17.88
C ASP A 108 -11.54 11.57 18.92
N ASP A 109 -10.68 10.66 19.37
CA ASP A 109 -9.51 11.01 20.17
C ASP A 109 -8.37 11.60 19.30
N ILE A 110 -8.43 11.35 18.00
CA ILE A 110 -7.37 11.70 17.03
C ILE A 110 -7.81 12.82 16.10
N TYR A 111 -9.06 12.79 15.64
CA TYR A 111 -9.61 13.72 14.68
C TYR A 111 -10.73 14.56 15.27
N ASP A 112 -10.70 15.86 15.04
CA ASP A 112 -11.73 16.82 15.37
C ASP A 112 -12.20 17.59 14.12
N GLU A 113 -13.11 18.53 14.32
CA GLU A 113 -13.64 19.38 13.24
C GLU A 113 -12.59 20.29 12.59
N ASN A 114 -11.44 20.52 13.26
CA ASN A 114 -10.36 21.37 12.79
C ASN A 114 -9.21 20.57 12.15
N SER A 115 -9.30 19.25 12.13
CA SER A 115 -8.28 18.39 11.55
C SER A 115 -8.17 18.63 10.05
N ALA A 116 -6.96 18.93 9.56
CA ALA A 116 -6.70 19.27 8.17
C ALA A 116 -7.02 18.11 7.20
N THR A 117 -6.89 16.88 7.70
CA THR A 117 -7.33 15.65 7.04
C THR A 117 -8.09 14.81 8.05
N ARG A 118 -9.04 13.98 7.57
CA ARG A 118 -9.82 13.07 8.40
C ARG A 118 -9.52 11.60 8.11
N TYR A 119 -8.39 11.34 7.44
CA TYR A 119 -7.84 10.02 7.17
C TYR A 119 -6.33 10.10 6.97
N ASN A 120 -5.63 9.12 7.53
CA ASN A 120 -4.18 8.97 7.42
C ASN A 120 -3.83 7.51 7.14
N TYR A 121 -2.64 7.25 6.62
CA TYR A 121 -2.12 5.89 6.59
C TYR A 121 -1.86 5.38 8.01
N ARG A 122 -2.18 4.08 8.22
CA ARG A 122 -1.71 3.32 9.38
C ARG A 122 -0.72 2.22 8.98
N LYS A 123 -0.62 1.93 7.70
CA LYS A 123 0.34 0.98 7.16
C LYS A 123 1.75 1.41 7.58
N TYR A 124 2.53 0.48 8.10
CA TYR A 124 3.83 0.70 8.75
C TYR A 124 3.79 1.42 10.11
N MET A 125 2.63 1.61 10.71
CA MET A 125 2.56 1.96 12.12
C MET A 125 2.68 0.68 12.96
N PRO A 126 3.49 0.69 14.04
CA PRO A 126 3.55 -0.45 14.96
C PRO A 126 2.19 -0.80 15.59
N SER A 127 2.03 -2.06 15.99
CA SER A 127 0.79 -2.55 16.61
C SER A 127 0.55 -2.04 18.04
N THR A 128 1.58 -1.51 18.70
CA THR A 128 1.49 -1.04 20.09
C THR A 128 1.90 0.42 20.24
N TRP A 129 1.28 1.12 21.19
CA TRP A 129 1.68 2.49 21.52
C TRP A 129 3.14 2.57 22.01
N SER A 130 3.59 1.58 22.76
CA SER A 130 4.96 1.57 23.29
C SER A 130 6.02 1.50 22.18
N ASP A 131 5.75 0.79 21.09
CA ASP A 131 6.62 0.76 19.92
C ASP A 131 6.46 2.04 19.09
N TYR A 132 5.23 2.52 18.90
CA TYR A 132 4.96 3.76 18.18
C TYR A 132 5.66 4.98 18.81
N ALA A 133 5.67 5.07 20.15
CA ALA A 133 6.30 6.16 20.88
C ALA A 133 7.84 6.16 20.79
N GLN A 134 8.45 5.13 20.20
CA GLN A 134 9.89 5.13 19.95
C GLN A 134 10.23 6.04 18.77
N ASN A 135 11.35 6.79 18.86
CA ASN A 135 11.80 7.63 17.76
C ASN A 135 12.06 6.85 16.46
N TYR A 136 12.40 5.58 16.57
CA TYR A 136 12.70 4.69 15.46
C TYR A 136 12.18 3.30 15.75
N VAL A 137 11.63 2.65 14.72
CA VAL A 137 11.00 1.32 14.82
C VAL A 137 11.67 0.31 13.90
N GLY A 138 11.60 -0.94 14.30
CA GLY A 138 12.15 -2.07 13.58
C GLY A 138 11.12 -2.84 12.75
N THR A 139 10.06 -2.20 12.28
CA THR A 139 9.03 -2.82 11.42
C THR A 139 9.64 -3.13 10.06
N ASN A 140 9.55 -4.37 9.59
CA ASN A 140 10.02 -4.75 8.26
C ASN A 140 9.22 -4.08 7.15
N MET A 141 9.86 -3.93 5.99
CA MET A 141 9.22 -3.40 4.78
C MET A 141 9.22 -4.47 3.68
N PRO A 142 8.08 -5.12 3.39
CA PRO A 142 7.97 -6.02 2.25
C PRO A 142 8.24 -5.30 0.93
N LEU A 143 9.15 -5.85 0.13
CA LEU A 143 9.45 -5.40 -1.23
C LEU A 143 8.76 -6.26 -2.29
N MET A 144 8.59 -7.54 -1.99
CA MET A 144 7.91 -8.49 -2.85
C MET A 144 7.07 -9.45 -2.00
N ARG A 145 5.78 -9.55 -2.33
CA ARG A 145 4.81 -10.41 -1.66
C ARG A 145 4.15 -11.38 -2.66
N TYR A 146 3.61 -12.47 -2.17
CA TYR A 146 2.94 -13.47 -3.00
C TYR A 146 1.72 -12.89 -3.73
N ALA A 147 0.97 -11.96 -3.11
CA ALA A 147 -0.09 -11.21 -3.78
C ALA A 147 0.39 -10.54 -5.08
N ASN A 148 1.63 -9.99 -5.09
CA ASN A 148 2.18 -9.40 -6.31
C ASN A 148 2.40 -10.44 -7.41
N VAL A 149 2.87 -11.63 -7.06
CA VAL A 149 3.04 -12.74 -8.02
C VAL A 149 1.69 -13.16 -8.60
N LEU A 150 0.65 -13.27 -7.77
CA LEU A 150 -0.70 -13.63 -8.22
C LEU A 150 -1.26 -12.58 -9.19
N LEU A 151 -1.19 -11.30 -8.83
CA LEU A 151 -1.72 -10.22 -9.67
C LEU A 151 -0.89 -9.99 -10.95
N MET A 152 0.43 -10.17 -10.92
CA MET A 152 1.25 -10.17 -12.14
C MET A 152 0.89 -11.34 -13.06
N LYS A 153 0.69 -12.53 -12.50
CA LYS A 153 0.27 -13.71 -13.27
C LYS A 153 -1.12 -13.52 -13.86
N ALA A 154 -2.05 -12.93 -13.12
CA ALA A 154 -3.38 -12.59 -13.61
C ALA A 154 -3.29 -11.62 -14.80
N GLU A 155 -2.46 -10.59 -14.69
CA GLU A 155 -2.22 -9.63 -15.77
C GLU A 155 -1.66 -10.31 -17.03
N VAL A 156 -0.66 -11.17 -16.88
CA VAL A 156 -0.10 -11.94 -18.00
C VAL A 156 -1.17 -12.79 -18.70
N TYR A 157 -2.00 -13.50 -17.94
CA TYR A 157 -3.09 -14.29 -18.54
C TYR A 157 -4.09 -13.40 -19.28
N ASN A 158 -4.46 -12.28 -18.68
CA ASN A 158 -5.40 -11.36 -19.32
C ASN A 158 -4.85 -10.76 -20.61
N GLU A 159 -3.58 -10.32 -20.63
CA GLU A 159 -2.93 -9.77 -21.84
C GLU A 159 -2.73 -10.84 -22.92
N GLN A 160 -2.67 -12.12 -22.56
CA GLN A 160 -2.67 -13.25 -23.50
C GLN A 160 -4.05 -13.64 -24.02
N GLY A 161 -5.13 -12.94 -23.63
CA GLY A 161 -6.50 -13.23 -24.03
C GLY A 161 -7.14 -14.40 -23.25
N HIS A 162 -6.65 -14.68 -22.04
CA HIS A 162 -7.15 -15.72 -21.14
C HIS A 162 -7.72 -15.13 -19.83
N PRO A 163 -8.75 -14.25 -19.88
CA PRO A 163 -9.33 -13.67 -18.67
C PRO A 163 -9.86 -14.73 -17.70
N GLU A 164 -10.34 -15.86 -18.20
CA GLU A 164 -10.83 -16.97 -17.39
C GLU A 164 -9.76 -17.58 -16.47
N LYS A 165 -8.48 -17.45 -16.81
CA LYS A 165 -7.36 -17.90 -15.98
C LYS A 165 -6.89 -16.81 -15.00
N ALA A 166 -7.15 -15.54 -15.31
CA ALA A 166 -6.80 -14.41 -14.45
C ALA A 166 -7.77 -14.28 -13.28
N ILE A 167 -9.08 -14.44 -13.50
CA ILE A 167 -10.15 -14.26 -12.52
C ILE A 167 -9.92 -15.04 -11.21
N PRO A 168 -9.56 -16.35 -11.21
CA PRO A 168 -9.31 -17.06 -9.96
C PRO A 168 -8.17 -16.46 -9.12
N LEU A 169 -7.13 -15.95 -9.74
CA LEU A 169 -5.98 -15.34 -9.06
C LEU A 169 -6.33 -13.99 -8.43
N ILE A 170 -7.15 -13.20 -9.12
CA ILE A 170 -7.69 -11.94 -8.59
C ILE A 170 -8.60 -12.25 -7.39
N ASN A 171 -9.50 -13.19 -7.53
CA ASN A 171 -10.45 -13.57 -6.48
C ASN A 171 -9.77 -14.17 -5.24
N GLU A 172 -8.62 -14.81 -5.39
CA GLU A 172 -7.82 -15.28 -4.28
C GLU A 172 -7.35 -14.09 -3.41
N VAL A 173 -6.78 -13.04 -4.01
CA VAL A 173 -6.36 -11.82 -3.30
C VAL A 173 -7.58 -11.10 -2.68
N ARG A 174 -8.66 -10.92 -3.44
CA ARG A 174 -9.90 -10.28 -2.98
C ARG A 174 -10.50 -10.96 -1.76
N SER A 175 -10.61 -12.28 -1.80
CA SER A 175 -11.24 -13.05 -0.72
C SER A 175 -10.37 -13.11 0.54
N VAL A 176 -9.04 -13.25 0.39
CA VAL A 176 -8.15 -13.42 1.55
C VAL A 176 -7.83 -12.07 2.20
N HIS A 177 -7.42 -11.06 1.44
CA HIS A 177 -7.05 -9.76 1.99
C HIS A 177 -8.22 -8.79 2.14
N GLY A 178 -9.05 -8.68 1.09
CA GLY A 178 -10.16 -7.75 1.05
C GLY A 178 -11.40 -8.23 1.81
N LYS A 179 -11.52 -9.54 2.08
CA LYS A 179 -12.76 -10.18 2.56
C LYS A 179 -13.95 -9.89 1.63
N LEU A 180 -13.64 -9.73 0.34
CA LEU A 180 -14.58 -9.33 -0.69
C LEU A 180 -15.11 -10.54 -1.48
N PRO A 181 -16.32 -10.44 -2.04
CA PRO A 181 -16.83 -11.44 -2.97
C PRO A 181 -16.00 -11.47 -4.26
N ALA A 182 -16.22 -12.52 -5.06
CA ALA A 182 -15.60 -12.60 -6.38
C ALA A 182 -15.94 -11.38 -7.24
N MET A 183 -14.99 -10.96 -8.07
CA MET A 183 -15.20 -9.87 -9.03
C MET A 183 -16.35 -10.16 -9.98
N THR A 184 -16.98 -9.11 -10.49
CA THR A 184 -17.97 -9.17 -11.55
C THR A 184 -17.35 -8.82 -12.90
N GLY A 185 -17.91 -9.36 -13.99
CA GLY A 185 -17.33 -9.20 -15.32
C GLY A 185 -16.31 -10.30 -15.65
N SER A 186 -16.24 -10.67 -16.93
CA SER A 186 -15.42 -11.80 -17.38
C SER A 186 -14.69 -11.55 -18.70
N ASP A 187 -14.94 -10.40 -19.33
CA ASP A 187 -14.21 -10.02 -20.53
C ASP A 187 -12.84 -9.41 -20.18
N GLN A 188 -11.96 -9.36 -21.17
CA GLN A 188 -10.59 -8.89 -21.00
C GLN A 188 -10.49 -7.46 -20.46
N ALA A 189 -11.40 -6.57 -20.84
CA ALA A 189 -11.41 -5.17 -20.40
C ALA A 189 -11.84 -5.05 -18.93
N ALA A 190 -12.87 -5.78 -18.51
CA ALA A 190 -13.33 -5.82 -17.13
C ALA A 190 -12.23 -6.41 -16.20
N VAL A 191 -11.59 -7.50 -16.64
CA VAL A 191 -10.50 -8.12 -15.88
C VAL A 191 -9.30 -7.18 -15.77
N LYS A 192 -8.94 -6.45 -16.84
CA LYS A 192 -7.88 -5.44 -16.79
C LYS A 192 -8.19 -4.33 -15.78
N ALA A 193 -9.40 -3.78 -15.82
CA ALA A 193 -9.83 -2.76 -14.89
C ALA A 193 -9.77 -3.25 -13.43
N GLN A 194 -10.17 -4.51 -13.19
CA GLN A 194 -10.10 -5.10 -11.86
C GLN A 194 -8.65 -5.31 -11.40
N ILE A 195 -7.74 -5.76 -12.27
CA ILE A 195 -6.31 -5.88 -11.93
C ILE A 195 -5.73 -4.52 -11.53
N GLU A 196 -6.06 -3.47 -12.26
CA GLU A 196 -5.59 -2.11 -11.97
C GLU A 196 -6.11 -1.60 -10.61
N HIS A 197 -7.36 -1.91 -10.28
CA HIS A 197 -7.98 -1.62 -8.99
C HIS A 197 -7.30 -2.42 -7.87
N GLU A 198 -7.23 -3.74 -8.01
CA GLU A 198 -6.62 -4.61 -7.00
C GLU A 198 -5.17 -4.21 -6.71
N ARG A 199 -4.37 -3.94 -7.75
CA ARG A 199 -2.98 -3.51 -7.54
C ARG A 199 -2.87 -2.17 -6.83
N LEU A 200 -3.81 -1.26 -7.05
CA LEU A 200 -3.83 0.04 -6.37
C LEU A 200 -4.09 -0.12 -4.87
N VAL A 201 -5.16 -0.84 -4.49
CA VAL A 201 -5.54 -1.01 -3.08
C VAL A 201 -4.59 -1.96 -2.34
N GLU A 202 -4.12 -3.01 -2.99
CA GLU A 202 -3.23 -4.01 -2.41
C GLU A 202 -1.85 -3.45 -2.06
N PHE A 203 -1.26 -2.66 -2.99
CA PHE A 203 0.12 -2.17 -2.86
C PHE A 203 0.21 -0.69 -2.52
N THR A 204 -0.84 -0.11 -1.95
CA THR A 204 -0.75 1.27 -1.45
C THR A 204 0.43 1.42 -0.49
N LEU A 205 1.21 2.49 -0.63
CA LEU A 205 2.41 2.78 0.15
C LEU A 205 3.57 1.75 0.01
N GLU A 206 3.52 0.85 -0.98
CA GLU A 206 4.59 -0.11 -1.28
C GLU A 206 5.42 0.27 -2.54
N ASN A 207 5.35 1.52 -2.98
CA ASN A 207 6.09 2.09 -4.12
C ASN A 207 5.84 1.43 -5.50
N SER A 208 4.76 0.66 -5.68
CA SER A 208 4.47 -0.01 -6.95
C SER A 208 3.73 0.87 -7.95
N ARG A 209 2.87 1.79 -7.48
CA ARG A 209 1.90 2.52 -8.30
C ARG A 209 2.52 3.34 -9.43
N PHE A 210 3.62 4.06 -9.18
CA PHE A 210 4.31 4.84 -10.20
C PHE A 210 4.77 3.95 -11.38
N TYR A 211 5.34 2.80 -11.07
CA TYR A 211 5.81 1.85 -12.06
C TYR A 211 4.68 1.18 -12.83
N ASP A 212 3.58 0.87 -12.15
CA ASP A 212 2.37 0.32 -12.76
C ASP A 212 1.77 1.31 -13.77
N LEU A 213 1.53 2.55 -13.34
CA LEU A 213 0.99 3.59 -14.22
C LEU A 213 1.91 3.87 -15.41
N ARG A 214 3.23 3.87 -15.20
CA ARG A 214 4.21 4.07 -16.28
C ARG A 214 4.16 2.95 -17.31
N ARG A 215 4.21 1.68 -16.89
CA ARG A 215 4.19 0.54 -17.80
C ARG A 215 2.85 0.35 -18.52
N TRP A 216 1.76 0.83 -17.91
CA TRP A 216 0.43 0.86 -18.56
C TRP A 216 0.22 2.08 -19.47
N GLY A 217 1.16 3.01 -19.53
CA GLY A 217 1.02 4.24 -20.31
C GLY A 217 0.02 5.25 -19.72
N LYS A 218 -0.34 5.11 -18.44
CA LYS A 218 -1.37 5.92 -17.74
C LYS A 218 -0.79 6.97 -16.81
N LEU A 219 0.53 7.09 -16.71
CA LEU A 219 1.15 7.96 -15.71
C LEU A 219 0.79 9.43 -15.89
N ASP A 220 0.82 9.96 -17.11
CA ASP A 220 0.51 11.35 -17.41
C ASP A 220 -0.97 11.70 -17.10
N GLU A 221 -1.88 10.83 -17.49
CA GLU A 221 -3.31 10.95 -17.19
C GLU A 221 -3.57 10.94 -15.69
N ALA A 222 -3.02 9.96 -14.97
CA ALA A 222 -3.21 9.81 -13.53
C ALA A 222 -2.65 11.02 -12.75
N MET A 223 -1.47 11.52 -13.12
CA MET A 223 -0.88 12.69 -12.47
C MET A 223 -1.69 13.97 -12.70
N LYS A 224 -2.23 14.14 -13.90
CA LYS A 224 -3.11 15.27 -14.20
C LYS A 224 -4.44 15.18 -13.46
N ALA A 225 -5.02 13.98 -13.37
CA ALA A 225 -6.25 13.74 -12.61
C ALA A 225 -6.09 14.04 -11.12
N ASP A 226 -4.86 13.79 -10.57
CA ASP A 226 -4.48 14.14 -9.20
C ASP A 226 -4.09 15.65 -9.04
N GLY A 227 -4.35 16.47 -10.04
CA GLY A 227 -4.07 17.91 -9.98
C GLY A 227 -2.59 18.30 -10.15
N ARG A 228 -1.70 17.38 -10.50
CA ARG A 228 -0.27 17.62 -10.68
C ARG A 228 0.03 18.13 -12.09
N THR A 229 -0.44 19.33 -12.37
CA THR A 229 -0.38 19.94 -13.71
C THR A 229 1.03 20.20 -14.23
N GLY A 230 2.03 20.27 -13.35
CA GLY A 230 3.45 20.41 -13.71
C GLY A 230 4.11 19.10 -14.15
N PHE A 231 3.42 17.94 -14.04
CA PHE A 231 3.96 16.66 -14.48
C PHE A 231 3.93 16.55 -16.02
N SER A 232 4.99 16.00 -16.59
CA SER A 232 5.10 15.63 -18.00
C SER A 232 5.78 14.27 -18.12
N ALA A 233 5.12 13.31 -18.74
CA ALA A 233 5.63 11.96 -18.90
C ALA A 233 6.95 11.93 -19.68
N SER A 234 7.15 12.82 -20.65
CA SER A 234 8.39 12.90 -21.42
C SER A 234 9.61 13.28 -20.59
N THR A 235 9.40 14.03 -19.50
CA THR A 235 10.50 14.54 -18.64
C THR A 235 10.60 13.78 -17.31
N HIS A 236 9.46 13.34 -16.77
CA HIS A 236 9.37 12.84 -15.39
C HIS A 236 9.14 11.32 -15.28
N SER A 237 9.01 10.61 -16.41
CA SER A 237 8.86 9.14 -16.38
C SER A 237 10.11 8.40 -15.94
N PHE A 238 11.26 9.03 -16.05
CA PHE A 238 12.56 8.50 -15.62
C PHE A 238 13.29 9.55 -14.80
N LEU A 239 14.01 9.10 -13.79
CA LEU A 239 14.95 9.96 -13.09
C LEU A 239 16.13 10.28 -14.03
N PRO A 240 16.59 11.55 -14.08
CA PRO A 240 17.77 11.87 -14.85
C PRO A 240 19.02 11.19 -14.26
N ILE A 241 19.99 10.91 -15.11
CA ILE A 241 21.30 10.45 -14.64
C ILE A 241 21.89 11.56 -13.77
N PRO A 242 22.40 11.27 -12.55
CA PRO A 242 22.99 12.27 -11.68
C PRO A 242 24.10 13.06 -12.37
N LEU A 243 24.13 14.37 -12.18
CA LEU A 243 25.13 15.25 -12.83
C LEU A 243 26.58 14.82 -12.54
N MET A 244 26.85 14.36 -11.31
CA MET A 244 28.18 13.82 -10.96
C MET A 244 28.57 12.62 -11.82
N GLU A 245 27.63 11.72 -12.09
CA GLU A 245 27.88 10.56 -12.94
C GLU A 245 28.18 10.99 -14.39
N ILE A 246 27.42 11.96 -14.92
CA ILE A 246 27.68 12.54 -16.26
C ILE A 246 29.06 13.20 -16.32
N GLN A 247 29.50 13.83 -15.23
CA GLN A 247 30.79 14.54 -15.20
C GLN A 247 32.01 13.62 -15.02
N THR A 248 31.81 12.46 -14.39
CA THR A 248 32.92 11.56 -14.02
C THR A 248 33.02 10.32 -14.88
N ASN A 249 31.94 9.94 -15.56
CA ASN A 249 31.89 8.77 -16.43
C ASN A 249 31.86 9.20 -17.90
N ASN A 250 32.99 9.08 -18.58
CA ASN A 250 33.15 9.51 -19.95
C ASN A 250 32.29 8.70 -20.95
N GLU A 251 31.90 7.47 -20.59
CA GLU A 251 31.08 6.59 -21.44
C GLU A 251 29.59 7.01 -21.53
N ILE A 252 29.15 7.91 -20.65
CA ILE A 252 27.74 8.40 -20.67
C ILE A 252 27.52 9.47 -21.76
N ASN A 253 28.59 10.07 -22.29
CA ASN A 253 28.51 11.16 -23.26
C ASN A 253 28.69 10.68 -24.72
N GLU A 254 28.79 9.41 -24.96
CA GLU A 254 28.77 8.78 -26.28
C GLU A 254 27.37 8.20 -26.57
#